data_1810a432a8b0f9812523ed0be629b760
#
_entry.id   1810a432a8b0f9812523ed0be629b760
#
_cell.length_a   1.000
_cell.length_b   1.000
_cell.length_c   1.000
_cell.angle_alpha   90.00
_cell.angle_beta   90.00
_cell.angle_gamma   90.00
#
_symmetry.space_group_name_H-M   'P 1'
#
loop_
_entity.id
_entity.type
_entity.pdbx_description
1 polymer ?
#
loop_
_entity_poly.entity_id
_entity_poly.type
_entity_poly.pdbx_seq_one_letter_code
_entity_poly.pdbx_strand_id
1 'polypeptide(L)'
;MICKSALAIILLLSPVAAVSQTEGGTLPAETPLALRIDEHLPMRDGQPVRAHLIYPIYANDKLLLPEDTIVAGSIVELCNDRSRRIRAGMGGDFTPFKKPVVHFTSFILPDGTTIPFTSDNAIDGSPIFRAIPTPPAKGGFLHRQFDSLLSVARSDIAIFTAPEKGDRFVQFIYTQIPYHPQRIDKGTAWTIETSHSVELPALPAPPVVAADAPKKHHFWEEPVPPADPPNTDTGSWIVQANLDETISSETSKDGQAIKATVAEPIFNPDHTIAIPQGSTLIGAVTRAKPARKFGRTGVLTFSFNQLQIPHEETRTVETRLTGADSARDIALNSEGQPKSKPQDKISLPILLALMASRPLDQDEGKIGGGGNMLGKNAVGGAAGLGLVGTIIGLTGVSPNVAAGIGYWGAARATYYRWIAKGQKIDFTKNTRIVVETTPRKSAPMKPDQQP
;
A
#
# COMPACT_ATOMS: atom_id res chain seq x y z
N MET A 1 -18.59 81.29 20.80
CA MET A 1 -18.09 80.06 21.43
C MET A 1 -18.01 78.99 20.36
N ILE A 2 -16.82 78.74 19.86
CA ILE A 2 -16.55 77.88 18.70
C ILE A 2 -15.98 76.59 19.26
N CYS A 3 -16.71 75.49 19.10
CA CYS A 3 -16.25 74.14 19.52
C CYS A 3 -15.54 73.48 18.32
N LYS A 4 -14.22 73.25 18.43
CA LYS A 4 -13.39 72.56 17.44
C LYS A 4 -13.46 71.06 17.76
N SER A 5 -14.11 70.25 16.92
CA SER A 5 -14.04 68.80 16.97
C SER A 5 -12.81 68.34 16.18
N ALA A 6 -11.83 67.73 16.86
CA ALA A 6 -10.70 67.10 16.22
C ALA A 6 -11.06 65.64 15.82
N LEU A 7 -11.04 65.39 14.50
CA LEU A 7 -11.23 64.05 13.92
C LEU A 7 -9.89 63.29 13.93
N ALA A 8 -9.78 62.30 14.81
CA ALA A 8 -8.62 61.43 14.82
C ALA A 8 -8.78 60.31 13.79
N ILE A 9 -8.02 60.34 12.72
CA ILE A 9 -7.94 59.30 11.71
C ILE A 9 -6.99 58.21 12.27
N ILE A 10 -7.57 57.06 12.70
CA ILE A 10 -6.81 55.84 13.07
C ILE A 10 -6.51 55.10 11.77
N LEU A 11 -5.28 55.17 11.28
CA LEU A 11 -4.77 54.31 10.23
C LEU A 11 -4.62 52.89 10.79
N LEU A 12 -5.53 52.00 10.45
CA LEU A 12 -5.40 50.57 10.66
C LEU A 12 -4.36 50.04 9.66
N LEU A 13 -3.10 49.89 10.11
CA LEU A 13 -2.13 49.08 9.42
C LEU A 13 -2.56 47.61 9.58
N SER A 14 -3.22 47.06 8.57
CA SER A 14 -3.38 45.63 8.44
C SER A 14 -2.01 45.00 8.19
N PRO A 15 -1.56 44.00 8.95
CA PRO A 15 -0.37 43.25 8.61
C PRO A 15 -0.65 42.52 7.29
N VAL A 16 0.02 42.90 6.23
CA VAL A 16 0.11 42.12 5.00
C VAL A 16 0.82 40.82 5.39
N ALA A 17 0.07 39.76 5.55
CA ALA A 17 0.63 38.41 5.67
C ALA A 17 1.52 38.20 4.43
N ALA A 18 2.82 38.10 4.62
CA ALA A 18 3.75 37.74 3.58
C ALA A 18 3.39 36.33 3.12
N VAL A 19 2.70 36.25 1.99
CA VAL A 19 2.44 34.98 1.30
C VAL A 19 3.81 34.49 0.84
N SER A 20 4.33 33.46 1.50
CA SER A 20 5.56 32.77 1.09
C SER A 20 5.30 32.19 -0.30
N GLN A 21 5.77 32.85 -1.34
CA GLN A 21 5.76 32.30 -2.69
C GLN A 21 6.75 31.14 -2.73
N THR A 22 6.28 29.97 -3.13
CA THR A 22 7.17 28.88 -3.46
C THR A 22 7.92 29.28 -4.72
N GLU A 23 9.23 29.44 -4.63
CA GLU A 23 10.05 29.77 -5.81
C GLU A 23 9.97 28.61 -6.79
N GLY A 24 9.84 28.92 -8.09
CA GLY A 24 9.91 27.92 -9.16
C GLY A 24 11.25 27.16 -9.07
N GLY A 25 11.27 25.93 -9.51
CA GLY A 25 12.45 25.10 -9.43
C GLY A 25 12.47 24.01 -10.51
N THR A 26 13.63 23.39 -10.65
CA THR A 26 13.81 22.28 -11.58
C THR A 26 13.66 20.96 -10.84
N LEU A 27 12.69 20.15 -11.27
CA LEU A 27 12.56 18.75 -10.84
C LEU A 27 13.64 17.93 -11.56
N PRO A 28 14.55 17.27 -10.84
CA PRO A 28 15.60 16.45 -11.47
C PRO A 28 15.04 15.26 -12.26
N ALA A 29 15.79 14.77 -13.24
CA ALA A 29 15.53 13.46 -13.83
C ALA A 29 15.64 12.35 -12.78
N GLU A 30 15.01 11.20 -13.04
CA GLU A 30 14.98 10.03 -12.14
C GLU A 30 14.32 10.31 -10.78
N THR A 31 13.54 11.41 -10.68
CA THR A 31 12.76 11.69 -9.48
C THR A 31 11.59 10.71 -9.39
N PRO A 32 11.47 9.94 -8.29
CA PRO A 32 10.37 9.01 -8.10
C PRO A 32 9.08 9.73 -7.76
N LEU A 33 8.01 9.37 -8.47
CA LEU A 33 6.66 9.90 -8.29
C LEU A 33 5.75 8.73 -7.90
N ALA A 34 5.23 8.74 -6.69
CA ALA A 34 4.22 7.78 -6.25
C ALA A 34 2.83 8.37 -6.54
N LEU A 35 2.08 7.72 -7.42
CA LEU A 35 0.81 8.18 -7.98
C LEU A 35 -0.32 7.23 -7.59
N ARG A 36 -1.50 7.74 -7.27
CA ARG A 36 -2.69 6.97 -6.92
C ARG A 36 -3.91 7.51 -7.63
N ILE A 37 -4.78 6.61 -8.12
CA ILE A 37 -6.09 6.99 -8.64
C ILE A 37 -7.17 6.95 -7.55
N ASP A 38 -8.10 7.88 -7.60
CA ASP A 38 -9.18 7.99 -6.62
C ASP A 38 -10.54 7.53 -7.16
N GLU A 39 -10.57 7.08 -8.40
CA GLU A 39 -11.78 6.59 -9.07
C GLU A 39 -11.55 5.25 -9.77
N HIS A 40 -12.64 4.52 -10.04
CA HIS A 40 -12.58 3.32 -10.85
C HIS A 40 -12.52 3.68 -12.32
N LEU A 41 -11.54 3.12 -13.04
CA LEU A 41 -11.38 3.37 -14.47
C LEU A 41 -11.64 2.11 -15.28
N PRO A 42 -12.35 2.21 -16.42
CA PRO A 42 -12.49 1.08 -17.34
C PRO A 42 -11.13 0.73 -17.93
N MET A 43 -10.83 -0.57 -18.03
CA MET A 43 -9.59 -1.06 -18.61
C MET A 43 -9.71 -1.11 -20.14
N ARG A 44 -9.38 0.00 -20.80
CA ARG A 44 -9.46 0.18 -22.26
C ARG A 44 -8.23 0.90 -22.78
N ASP A 45 -7.76 0.55 -23.97
CA ASP A 45 -6.69 1.27 -24.65
C ASP A 45 -7.12 2.72 -24.91
N GLY A 46 -6.22 3.67 -24.70
CA GLY A 46 -6.49 5.10 -24.83
C GLY A 46 -7.31 5.72 -23.69
N GLN A 47 -7.67 4.97 -22.67
CA GLN A 47 -8.41 5.51 -21.52
C GLN A 47 -7.56 6.57 -20.80
N PRO A 48 -8.06 7.81 -20.63
CA PRO A 48 -7.37 8.81 -19.84
C PRO A 48 -7.32 8.39 -18.36
N VAL A 49 -6.18 8.64 -17.73
CA VAL A 49 -5.93 8.35 -16.33
C VAL A 49 -5.58 9.66 -15.63
N ARG A 50 -6.25 9.94 -14.52
CA ARG A 50 -5.89 11.02 -13.60
C ARG A 50 -5.49 10.39 -12.29
N ALA A 51 -4.28 10.66 -11.86
CA ALA A 51 -3.75 10.19 -10.60
C ALA A 51 -3.32 11.38 -9.75
N HIS A 52 -3.20 11.17 -8.46
CA HIS A 52 -2.75 12.16 -7.49
C HIS A 52 -1.40 11.74 -6.92
N LEU A 53 -0.52 12.70 -6.70
CA LEU A 53 0.71 12.46 -5.94
C LEU A 53 0.36 12.02 -4.51
N ILE A 54 0.95 10.91 -4.07
CA ILE A 54 0.78 10.41 -2.71
C ILE A 54 1.65 11.21 -1.73
N TYR A 55 2.81 11.67 -2.18
CA TYR A 55 3.80 12.38 -1.37
C TYR A 55 4.20 13.70 -2.01
N PRO A 56 4.51 14.72 -1.21
CA PRO A 56 5.07 15.96 -1.73
C PRO A 56 6.45 15.70 -2.33
N ILE A 57 6.79 16.48 -3.35
CA ILE A 57 8.08 16.40 -4.03
C ILE A 57 8.89 17.64 -3.70
N TYR A 58 10.09 17.40 -3.20
CA TYR A 58 11.08 18.41 -2.90
C TYR A 58 12.21 18.37 -3.92
N ALA A 59 12.88 19.49 -4.14
CA ALA A 59 14.19 19.56 -4.76
C ALA A 59 14.97 20.75 -4.16
N ASN A 60 16.25 20.53 -3.85
CA ASN A 60 17.11 21.51 -3.17
C ASN A 60 16.44 22.03 -1.87
N ASP A 61 15.88 21.14 -1.08
CA ASP A 61 15.18 21.43 0.19
C ASP A 61 13.95 22.33 0.07
N LYS A 62 13.48 22.60 -1.16
CA LYS A 62 12.27 23.39 -1.43
C LYS A 62 11.15 22.47 -1.91
N LEU A 63 9.93 22.72 -1.46
CA LEU A 63 8.74 22.03 -1.94
C LEU A 63 8.45 22.47 -3.38
N LEU A 64 8.50 21.54 -4.34
CA LEU A 64 8.17 21.81 -5.74
C LEU A 64 6.73 21.43 -6.08
N LEU A 65 6.28 20.25 -5.65
CA LEU A 65 4.92 19.76 -5.89
C LEU A 65 4.31 19.28 -4.57
N PRO A 66 3.18 19.84 -4.15
CA PRO A 66 2.48 19.37 -2.96
C PRO A 66 1.86 17.99 -3.18
N GLU A 67 1.55 17.30 -2.07
CA GLU A 67 0.71 16.10 -2.12
C GLU A 67 -0.63 16.42 -2.82
N ASP A 68 -1.29 15.41 -3.37
CA ASP A 68 -2.53 15.53 -4.15
C ASP A 68 -2.43 16.34 -5.47
N THR A 69 -1.22 16.74 -5.90
CA THR A 69 -1.03 17.28 -7.25
C THR A 69 -1.51 16.27 -8.30
N ILE A 70 -2.34 16.73 -9.24
CA ILE A 70 -2.90 15.86 -10.27
C ILE A 70 -1.86 15.58 -11.36
N VAL A 71 -1.75 14.31 -11.72
CA VAL A 71 -0.88 13.84 -12.80
C VAL A 71 -1.76 13.14 -13.84
N ALA A 72 -1.71 13.64 -15.08
CA ALA A 72 -2.50 13.08 -16.17
C ALA A 72 -1.68 12.17 -17.07
N GLY A 73 -2.33 11.14 -17.57
CA GLY A 73 -1.77 10.15 -18.48
C GLY A 73 -2.86 9.37 -19.20
N SER A 74 -2.47 8.27 -19.83
CA SER A 74 -3.41 7.37 -20.49
C SER A 74 -2.91 5.93 -20.47
N ILE A 75 -3.84 4.98 -20.63
CA ILE A 75 -3.51 3.58 -20.88
C ILE A 75 -3.03 3.45 -22.30
N VAL A 76 -1.77 3.06 -22.47
CA VAL A 76 -1.16 2.92 -23.82
C VAL A 76 -1.23 1.50 -24.34
N GLU A 77 -1.29 0.51 -23.46
CA GLU A 77 -1.34 -0.90 -23.84
C GLU A 77 -2.01 -1.74 -22.77
N LEU A 78 -2.64 -2.83 -23.16
CA LEU A 78 -3.22 -3.85 -22.29
C LEU A 78 -2.53 -5.20 -22.49
N CYS A 79 -1.55 -5.52 -21.65
CA CYS A 79 -0.80 -6.78 -21.70
C CYS A 79 -1.60 -7.94 -21.09
N ASN A 80 -1.45 -9.16 -21.64
CA ASN A 80 -2.14 -10.35 -21.10
C ASN A 80 -1.55 -10.80 -19.74
N ASP A 81 -2.38 -10.97 -18.73
CA ASP A 81 -1.98 -11.59 -17.46
C ASP A 81 -2.29 -13.09 -17.43
N ARG A 82 -1.38 -13.87 -18.01
CA ARG A 82 -1.53 -15.34 -18.07
C ARG A 82 -1.58 -15.97 -16.68
N SER A 83 -0.80 -15.51 -15.75
CA SER A 83 -0.72 -16.10 -14.41
C SER A 83 -2.03 -15.91 -13.62
N ARG A 84 -2.60 -14.72 -13.69
CA ARG A 84 -3.89 -14.39 -13.08
C ARG A 84 -5.02 -15.16 -13.75
N ARG A 85 -5.02 -15.27 -15.09
CA ARG A 85 -6.02 -16.04 -15.86
C ARG A 85 -6.06 -17.50 -15.45
N ILE A 86 -4.91 -18.17 -15.37
CA ILE A 86 -4.84 -19.58 -14.95
C ILE A 86 -5.36 -19.73 -13.52
N ARG A 87 -4.93 -18.88 -12.60
CA ARG A 87 -5.36 -18.96 -11.20
C ARG A 87 -6.87 -18.70 -11.03
N ALA A 88 -7.40 -17.72 -11.75
CA ALA A 88 -8.81 -17.37 -11.74
C ALA A 88 -9.67 -18.48 -12.38
N GLY A 89 -9.24 -19.01 -13.54
CA GLY A 89 -9.93 -20.12 -14.21
C GLY A 89 -10.06 -21.38 -13.36
N MET A 90 -9.07 -21.69 -12.53
CA MET A 90 -9.16 -22.77 -11.53
C MET A 90 -10.27 -22.52 -10.49
N GLY A 91 -10.77 -21.29 -10.36
CA GLY A 91 -11.85 -20.87 -9.48
C GLY A 91 -13.19 -20.65 -10.16
N GLY A 92 -13.27 -20.90 -11.47
CA GLY A 92 -14.49 -20.68 -12.25
C GLY A 92 -14.62 -19.27 -12.83
N ASP A 93 -13.59 -18.42 -12.72
CA ASP A 93 -13.54 -17.09 -13.33
C ASP A 93 -12.68 -17.17 -14.61
N PHE A 94 -13.33 -17.05 -15.76
CA PHE A 94 -12.70 -17.13 -17.09
C PHE A 94 -12.47 -15.75 -17.71
N THR A 95 -12.51 -14.69 -16.93
CA THR A 95 -12.20 -13.34 -17.38
C THR A 95 -10.81 -13.31 -18.05
N PRO A 96 -10.67 -12.69 -19.25
CA PRO A 96 -9.40 -12.59 -19.96
C PRO A 96 -8.52 -11.50 -19.33
N PHE A 97 -8.03 -11.76 -18.11
CA PHE A 97 -7.27 -10.79 -17.33
C PHE A 97 -6.13 -10.17 -18.12
N LYS A 98 -6.08 -8.85 -18.07
CA LYS A 98 -5.04 -8.01 -18.65
C LYS A 98 -4.43 -7.11 -17.59
N LYS A 99 -3.23 -6.59 -17.86
CA LYS A 99 -2.52 -5.60 -17.05
C LYS A 99 -2.42 -4.31 -17.85
N PRO A 100 -2.79 -3.15 -17.28
CA PRO A 100 -2.65 -1.89 -17.97
C PRO A 100 -1.19 -1.43 -17.93
N VAL A 101 -0.73 -0.89 -19.05
CA VAL A 101 0.48 -0.08 -19.16
C VAL A 101 0.03 1.37 -19.25
N VAL A 102 0.36 2.17 -18.25
CA VAL A 102 -0.03 3.57 -18.16
C VAL A 102 1.19 4.45 -18.45
N HIS A 103 1.00 5.46 -19.29
CA HIS A 103 2.00 6.47 -19.55
C HIS A 103 1.49 7.82 -19.04
N PHE A 104 2.22 8.42 -18.11
CA PHE A 104 1.92 9.72 -17.54
C PHE A 104 2.70 10.81 -18.29
N THR A 105 2.02 11.90 -18.63
CA THR A 105 2.56 12.89 -19.57
C THR A 105 2.52 14.33 -19.05
N SER A 106 1.76 14.64 -18.03
CA SER A 106 1.65 16.01 -17.54
C SER A 106 1.24 16.15 -16.09
N PHE A 107 1.76 17.16 -15.42
CA PHE A 107 1.26 17.66 -14.16
C PHE A 107 0.14 18.69 -14.41
N ILE A 108 -0.91 18.65 -13.62
CA ILE A 108 -1.98 19.66 -13.61
C ILE A 108 -1.91 20.37 -12.26
N LEU A 109 -1.48 21.61 -12.28
CA LEU A 109 -1.34 22.43 -11.10
C LEU A 109 -2.70 22.94 -10.59
N PRO A 110 -2.81 23.40 -9.33
CA PRO A 110 -4.05 23.90 -8.76
C PRO A 110 -4.67 25.09 -9.50
N ASP A 111 -3.86 25.85 -10.22
CA ASP A 111 -4.30 26.97 -11.08
C ASP A 111 -4.81 26.52 -12.46
N GLY A 112 -4.78 25.21 -12.74
CA GLY A 112 -5.15 24.62 -14.03
C GLY A 112 -4.01 24.61 -15.07
N THR A 113 -2.83 25.11 -14.75
CA THR A 113 -1.68 25.08 -15.64
C THR A 113 -1.23 23.62 -15.85
N THR A 114 -1.03 23.25 -17.11
CA THR A 114 -0.56 21.90 -17.48
C THR A 114 0.91 21.95 -17.86
N ILE A 115 1.74 21.19 -17.19
CA ILE A 115 3.18 21.10 -17.42
C ILE A 115 3.50 19.73 -17.98
N PRO A 116 3.98 19.64 -19.22
CA PRO A 116 4.35 18.36 -19.82
C PRO A 116 5.62 17.80 -19.17
N PHE A 117 5.66 16.48 -19.01
CA PHE A 117 6.86 15.73 -18.63
C PHE A 117 6.86 14.36 -19.31
N THR A 118 7.98 13.69 -19.27
CA THR A 118 8.13 12.32 -19.79
C THR A 118 8.48 11.41 -18.61
N SER A 119 7.79 10.28 -18.54
CA SER A 119 8.02 9.25 -17.52
C SER A 119 8.25 7.89 -18.15
N ASP A 120 8.78 6.98 -17.37
CA ASP A 120 8.74 5.57 -17.70
C ASP A 120 7.30 5.04 -17.71
N ASN A 121 7.08 3.96 -18.46
CA ASN A 121 5.78 3.30 -18.49
C ASN A 121 5.50 2.61 -17.16
N ALA A 122 4.36 2.95 -16.55
CA ALA A 122 3.87 2.32 -15.33
C ALA A 122 3.14 1.02 -15.66
N ILE A 123 3.67 -0.11 -15.19
CA ILE A 123 3.08 -1.43 -15.40
C ILE A 123 2.59 -1.98 -14.07
N ASP A 124 1.45 -2.67 -14.09
CA ASP A 124 0.99 -3.52 -12.96
C ASP A 124 0.78 -2.77 -11.65
N GLY A 125 0.09 -1.61 -11.71
CA GLY A 125 -0.26 -0.83 -10.52
C GLY A 125 -0.95 -1.67 -9.46
N SER A 126 -0.64 -1.40 -8.22
CA SER A 126 -1.23 -2.07 -7.06
C SER A 126 -1.49 -1.07 -5.93
N PRO A 127 -2.49 -1.31 -5.08
CA PRO A 127 -2.69 -0.47 -3.92
C PRO A 127 -1.44 -0.48 -3.03
N ILE A 128 -1.01 0.72 -2.61
CA ILE A 128 0.08 0.91 -1.66
C ILE A 128 -0.53 0.99 -0.26
N PHE A 129 0.01 0.20 0.64
CA PHE A 129 -0.36 0.22 2.06
C PHE A 129 0.87 0.59 2.88
N ARG A 130 0.68 1.47 3.86
CA ARG A 130 1.75 1.75 4.81
C ARG A 130 1.81 0.65 5.86
N ALA A 131 2.88 -0.14 5.82
CA ALA A 131 3.18 -1.07 6.89
C ALA A 131 3.71 -0.29 8.09
N ILE A 132 3.05 -0.42 9.23
CA ILE A 132 3.45 0.19 10.51
C ILE A 132 3.79 -0.91 11.54
N PRO A 133 4.61 -0.63 12.55
CA PRO A 133 4.88 -1.56 13.62
C PRO A 133 3.60 -1.94 14.36
N THR A 134 3.29 -3.21 14.40
CA THR A 134 2.14 -3.75 15.11
C THR A 134 2.60 -4.35 16.44
N PRO A 135 1.89 -4.08 17.55
CA PRO A 135 2.19 -4.72 18.81
C PRO A 135 2.09 -6.24 18.68
N PRO A 136 2.86 -7.01 19.43
CA PRO A 136 2.82 -8.47 19.38
C PRO A 136 1.40 -8.97 19.68
N ALA A 137 0.86 -9.81 18.80
CA ALA A 137 -0.47 -10.36 18.95
C ALA A 137 -0.56 -11.16 20.27
N LYS A 138 -1.44 -10.74 21.16
CA LYS A 138 -1.71 -11.43 22.43
C LYS A 138 -2.50 -12.71 22.13
N GLY A 139 -2.12 -13.84 22.72
CA GLY A 139 -2.85 -15.10 22.64
C GLY A 139 -2.12 -16.23 21.86
N GLY A 140 -2.51 -17.47 22.15
CA GLY A 140 -1.99 -18.68 21.50
C GLY A 140 -2.50 -18.84 20.08
N PHE A 141 -2.00 -19.87 19.37
CA PHE A 141 -2.36 -20.16 17.97
C PHE A 141 -3.87 -20.29 17.76
N LEU A 142 -4.57 -21.00 18.63
CA LEU A 142 -6.03 -21.20 18.54
C LEU A 142 -6.81 -19.88 18.70
N HIS A 143 -6.40 -19.04 19.64
CA HIS A 143 -7.04 -17.74 19.86
C HIS A 143 -6.91 -16.84 18.61
N ARG A 144 -5.74 -16.81 18.02
CA ARG A 144 -5.49 -16.08 16.75
C ARG A 144 -6.30 -16.61 15.56
N GLN A 145 -6.54 -17.94 15.50
CA GLN A 145 -7.39 -18.53 14.47
C GLN A 145 -8.87 -18.17 14.69
N PHE A 146 -9.31 -18.12 15.95
CA PHE A 146 -10.66 -17.72 16.29
C PHE A 146 -10.93 -16.24 16.00
N ASP A 147 -9.98 -15.38 16.34
CA ASP A 147 -10.02 -13.95 15.99
C ASP A 147 -10.05 -13.72 14.48
N SER A 148 -9.29 -14.53 13.73
CA SER A 148 -9.30 -14.54 12.27
C SER A 148 -10.67 -14.92 11.71
N LEU A 149 -11.32 -15.95 12.26
CA LEU A 149 -12.70 -16.33 11.91
C LEU A 149 -13.69 -15.21 12.16
N LEU A 150 -13.61 -14.58 13.33
CA LEU A 150 -14.47 -13.43 13.67
C LEU A 150 -14.21 -12.23 12.76
N SER A 151 -12.96 -11.99 12.38
CA SER A 151 -12.61 -10.91 11.46
C SER A 151 -13.18 -11.14 10.06
N VAL A 152 -13.14 -12.38 9.55
CA VAL A 152 -13.76 -12.76 8.27
C VAL A 152 -15.27 -12.56 8.34
N ALA A 153 -15.93 -13.06 9.39
CA ALA A 153 -17.37 -12.87 9.55
C ALA A 153 -17.76 -11.39 9.66
N ARG A 154 -16.96 -10.57 10.37
CA ARG A 154 -17.17 -9.12 10.44
C ARG A 154 -16.94 -8.43 9.10
N SER A 155 -15.94 -8.86 8.33
CA SER A 155 -15.69 -8.31 6.98
C SER A 155 -16.83 -8.62 6.01
N ASP A 156 -17.42 -9.79 6.09
CA ASP A 156 -18.57 -10.17 5.25
C ASP A 156 -19.81 -9.34 5.64
N ILE A 157 -20.06 -9.12 6.92
CA ILE A 157 -21.12 -8.21 7.38
C ILE A 157 -20.82 -6.76 6.98
N ALA A 158 -19.56 -6.34 6.99
CA ALA A 158 -19.13 -5.00 6.59
C ALA A 158 -19.39 -4.73 5.10
N ILE A 159 -19.49 -5.74 4.23
CA ILE A 159 -19.90 -5.56 2.82
C ILE A 159 -21.26 -4.85 2.75
N PHE A 160 -22.17 -5.12 3.68
CA PHE A 160 -23.52 -4.56 3.69
C PHE A 160 -23.68 -3.31 4.57
N THR A 161 -22.78 -3.07 5.50
CA THR A 161 -22.94 -2.02 6.54
C THR A 161 -21.95 -0.86 6.44
N ALA A 162 -20.78 -1.06 5.84
CA ALA A 162 -19.73 -0.03 5.76
C ALA A 162 -19.97 0.99 4.62
N PRO A 163 -19.29 2.15 4.62
CA PRO A 163 -19.28 3.09 3.50
C PRO A 163 -18.86 2.42 2.18
N GLU A 164 -19.29 2.97 1.04
CA GLU A 164 -19.01 2.42 -0.31
C GLU A 164 -19.61 1.02 -0.56
N LYS A 165 -20.81 0.77 -0.01
CA LYS A 165 -21.54 -0.50 -0.15
C LYS A 165 -21.68 -0.95 -1.60
N GLY A 166 -21.93 -0.02 -2.54
CA GLY A 166 -22.12 -0.32 -3.95
C GLY A 166 -20.89 -0.97 -4.58
N ASP A 167 -19.71 -0.41 -4.36
CA ASP A 167 -18.46 -0.92 -4.95
C ASP A 167 -18.09 -2.30 -4.39
N ARG A 168 -18.26 -2.51 -3.08
CA ARG A 168 -18.00 -3.80 -2.44
C ARG A 168 -18.97 -4.87 -2.91
N PHE A 169 -20.24 -4.51 -3.07
CA PHE A 169 -21.25 -5.42 -3.59
C PHE A 169 -20.95 -5.80 -5.05
N VAL A 170 -20.59 -4.83 -5.90
CA VAL A 170 -20.19 -5.11 -7.28
C VAL A 170 -18.93 -5.99 -7.31
N GLN A 171 -17.96 -5.71 -6.47
CA GLN A 171 -16.76 -6.54 -6.39
C GLN A 171 -17.07 -7.97 -5.91
N PHE A 172 -17.97 -8.12 -4.92
CA PHE A 172 -18.45 -9.42 -4.49
C PHE A 172 -19.12 -10.18 -5.65
N ILE A 173 -20.03 -9.53 -6.41
CA ILE A 173 -20.66 -10.15 -7.58
C ILE A 173 -19.61 -10.58 -8.61
N TYR A 174 -18.61 -9.73 -8.90
CA TYR A 174 -17.54 -10.06 -9.85
C TYR A 174 -16.75 -11.31 -9.44
N THR A 175 -16.59 -11.57 -8.14
CA THR A 175 -15.94 -12.80 -7.69
C THR A 175 -16.80 -14.05 -7.90
N GLN A 176 -18.10 -13.90 -8.15
CA GLN A 176 -19.05 -15.02 -8.31
C GLN A 176 -19.36 -15.35 -9.78
N ILE A 177 -19.22 -14.38 -10.70
CA ILE A 177 -19.55 -14.59 -12.10
C ILE A 177 -18.35 -15.10 -12.90
N PRO A 178 -18.60 -15.98 -13.90
CA PRO A 178 -17.52 -16.60 -14.67
C PRO A 178 -16.81 -15.65 -15.64
N TYR A 179 -17.40 -14.51 -15.91
CA TYR A 179 -16.86 -13.46 -16.77
C TYR A 179 -17.34 -12.09 -16.30
N HIS A 180 -16.44 -11.14 -16.14
CA HIS A 180 -16.79 -9.78 -15.75
C HIS A 180 -15.90 -8.75 -16.46
N PRO A 181 -16.39 -7.51 -16.68
CA PRO A 181 -15.57 -6.43 -17.21
C PRO A 181 -14.43 -6.12 -16.23
N GLN A 182 -13.25 -5.90 -16.78
CA GLN A 182 -12.11 -5.47 -15.97
C GLN A 182 -12.13 -3.95 -15.77
N ARG A 183 -11.69 -3.55 -14.61
CA ARG A 183 -11.48 -2.15 -14.24
C ARG A 183 -10.18 -2.02 -13.47
N ILE A 184 -9.61 -0.84 -13.49
CA ILE A 184 -8.58 -0.43 -12.55
C ILE A 184 -9.31 0.07 -11.32
N ASP A 185 -9.03 -0.54 -10.18
CA ASP A 185 -9.73 -0.22 -8.95
C ASP A 185 -9.21 1.09 -8.35
N LYS A 186 -10.12 1.83 -7.72
CA LYS A 186 -9.79 2.98 -6.89
C LYS A 186 -8.71 2.59 -5.86
N GLY A 187 -7.76 3.48 -5.62
CA GLY A 187 -6.62 3.23 -4.73
C GLY A 187 -5.45 2.50 -5.40
N THR A 188 -5.59 2.09 -6.69
CA THR A 188 -4.44 1.58 -7.44
C THR A 188 -3.38 2.67 -7.56
N ALA A 189 -2.14 2.32 -7.27
CA ALA A 189 -1.02 3.24 -7.30
C ALA A 189 0.13 2.69 -8.16
N TRP A 190 0.94 3.62 -8.66
CA TRP A 190 2.14 3.35 -9.43
C TRP A 190 3.27 4.21 -8.90
N THR A 191 4.48 3.69 -8.92
CA THR A 191 5.69 4.48 -8.73
C THR A 191 6.40 4.56 -10.08
N ILE A 192 6.57 5.77 -10.60
CA ILE A 192 7.23 6.07 -11.87
C ILE A 192 8.44 6.97 -11.62
N GLU A 193 9.33 7.07 -12.57
CA GLU A 193 10.46 8.00 -12.56
C GLU A 193 10.31 9.01 -13.70
N THR A 194 10.76 10.24 -13.48
CA THR A 194 10.85 11.24 -14.53
C THR A 194 12.05 10.91 -15.42
N SER A 195 11.85 10.87 -16.74
CA SER A 195 12.96 10.56 -17.68
C SER A 195 13.90 11.75 -17.90
N HIS A 196 13.40 12.98 -17.71
CA HIS A 196 14.14 14.22 -17.92
C HIS A 196 13.85 15.21 -16.80
N SER A 197 14.72 16.20 -16.63
CA SER A 197 14.45 17.31 -15.74
C SER A 197 13.28 18.16 -16.26
N VAL A 198 12.44 18.63 -15.34
CA VAL A 198 11.23 19.42 -15.63
C VAL A 198 11.30 20.74 -14.89
N GLU A 199 11.15 21.84 -15.60
CA GLU A 199 11.03 23.16 -14.99
C GLU A 199 9.61 23.39 -14.51
N LEU A 200 9.48 23.72 -13.23
CA LEU A 200 8.21 24.00 -12.57
C LEU A 200 8.12 25.48 -12.23
N PRO A 201 7.00 26.15 -12.52
CA PRO A 201 6.78 27.53 -12.11
C PRO A 201 6.65 27.63 -10.59
N ALA A 202 6.83 28.84 -10.07
CA ALA A 202 6.51 29.13 -8.68
C ALA A 202 5.03 28.84 -8.41
N LEU A 203 4.77 27.93 -7.50
CA LEU A 203 3.40 27.64 -7.07
C LEU A 203 2.96 28.71 -6.04
N PRO A 204 1.69 29.16 -6.09
CA PRO A 204 1.15 29.93 -4.98
C PRO A 204 1.26 29.08 -3.71
N ALA A 205 1.69 29.71 -2.61
CA ALA A 205 1.76 29.01 -1.34
C ALA A 205 0.43 28.31 -1.06
N PRO A 206 0.42 27.03 -0.67
CA PRO A 206 -0.83 26.38 -0.31
C PRO A 206 -1.51 27.21 0.76
N PRO A 207 -2.84 27.43 0.67
CA PRO A 207 -3.55 28.15 1.69
C PRO A 207 -3.21 27.50 3.03
N VAL A 208 -2.78 28.30 4.01
CA VAL A 208 -2.53 27.84 5.36
C VAL A 208 -3.87 27.29 5.87
N VAL A 209 -4.10 26.02 5.62
CA VAL A 209 -5.25 25.31 6.20
C VAL A 209 -4.93 25.25 7.68
N ALA A 210 -5.71 25.98 8.46
CA ALA A 210 -5.60 25.92 9.92
C ALA A 210 -5.50 24.45 10.33
N ALA A 211 -4.55 24.12 11.20
CA ALA A 211 -4.18 22.76 11.58
C ALA A 211 -5.33 21.90 12.15
N ASP A 212 -6.53 22.48 12.28
CA ASP A 212 -7.73 21.86 12.85
C ASP A 212 -8.76 21.35 11.81
N ALA A 213 -8.50 21.44 10.51
CA ALA A 213 -9.38 20.78 9.56
C ALA A 213 -9.15 19.27 9.63
N PRO A 214 -10.14 18.46 10.03
CA PRO A 214 -9.98 17.02 10.05
C PRO A 214 -9.63 16.57 8.62
N LYS A 215 -8.39 16.07 8.42
CA LYS A 215 -8.02 15.45 7.16
C LYS A 215 -9.08 14.39 6.88
N LYS A 216 -9.71 14.44 5.69
CA LYS A 216 -10.62 13.39 5.27
C LYS A 216 -9.79 12.11 5.16
N HIS A 217 -9.78 11.32 6.24
CA HIS A 217 -9.15 10.00 6.23
C HIS A 217 -9.86 9.18 5.18
N HIS A 218 -9.11 8.78 4.17
CA HIS A 218 -9.64 7.84 3.20
C HIS A 218 -9.80 6.49 3.89
N PHE A 219 -10.88 5.80 3.58
CA PHE A 219 -11.34 4.55 4.21
C PHE A 219 -10.28 3.42 4.29
N TRP A 220 -9.26 3.44 3.45
CA TRP A 220 -8.16 2.46 3.44
C TRP A 220 -6.96 2.83 4.32
N GLU A 221 -6.91 4.06 4.83
CA GLU A 221 -5.98 4.39 5.89
C GLU A 221 -6.53 3.80 7.18
N GLU A 222 -5.95 2.67 7.62
CA GLU A 222 -6.08 2.30 9.04
C GLU A 222 -5.64 3.54 9.85
N PRO A 223 -6.43 3.98 10.84
CA PRO A 223 -6.06 5.14 11.64
C PRO A 223 -4.66 4.90 12.20
N VAL A 224 -3.69 5.62 11.66
CA VAL A 224 -2.34 5.64 12.21
C VAL A 224 -2.48 6.22 13.60
N PRO A 225 -2.20 5.47 14.69
CA PRO A 225 -2.15 6.07 16.01
C PRO A 225 -1.22 7.28 15.90
N PRO A 226 -1.57 8.43 16.51
CA PRO A 226 -0.69 9.59 16.49
C PRO A 226 0.68 9.09 16.94
N ALA A 227 1.68 9.29 16.07
CA ALA A 227 3.06 9.01 16.45
C ALA A 227 3.31 9.83 17.72
N ASP A 228 3.75 9.18 18.79
CA ASP A 228 4.20 9.91 19.97
C ASP A 228 5.16 10.98 19.47
N PRO A 229 5.00 12.24 19.90
CA PRO A 229 5.89 13.30 19.45
C PRO A 229 7.32 12.82 19.68
N PRO A 230 8.21 12.98 18.69
CA PRO A 230 9.59 12.53 18.83
C PRO A 230 10.13 13.08 20.13
N ASN A 231 10.69 12.22 20.95
CA ASN A 231 11.26 12.62 22.23
C ASN A 231 12.45 13.54 21.92
N THR A 232 12.22 14.84 21.98
CA THR A 232 13.14 15.89 21.58
C THR A 232 14.44 15.90 22.41
N ASP A 233 14.48 15.18 23.52
CA ASP A 233 15.64 15.10 24.40
C ASP A 233 16.74 14.14 23.91
N THR A 234 16.49 13.29 22.90
CA THR A 234 17.45 12.27 22.44
C THR A 234 18.06 12.53 21.07
N GLY A 235 17.67 13.61 20.38
CA GLY A 235 18.22 13.91 19.04
C GLY A 235 17.84 12.85 17.98
N SER A 236 16.71 12.18 18.14
CA SER A 236 16.20 11.24 17.12
C SER A 236 15.41 12.01 16.05
N TRP A 237 15.57 11.59 14.79
CA TRP A 237 14.84 12.14 13.66
C TRP A 237 14.01 11.05 12.98
N ILE A 238 12.84 11.43 12.51
CA ILE A 238 12.03 10.58 11.62
C ILE A 238 12.37 10.97 10.19
N VAL A 239 13.03 10.07 9.49
CA VAL A 239 13.53 10.27 8.13
C VAL A 239 12.64 9.53 7.15
N GLN A 240 12.12 10.25 6.17
CA GLN A 240 11.42 9.67 5.03
C GLN A 240 12.39 9.52 3.86
N ALA A 241 12.58 8.30 3.39
CA ALA A 241 13.54 8.01 2.33
C ALA A 241 12.96 7.05 1.29
N ASN A 242 13.46 7.08 0.08
CA ASN A 242 13.15 6.14 -0.98
C ASN A 242 14.30 5.14 -1.13
N LEU A 243 13.98 3.85 -1.26
CA LEU A 243 15.01 2.83 -1.52
C LEU A 243 15.60 3.03 -2.92
N ASP A 244 16.91 3.03 -3.03
CA ASP A 244 17.61 3.21 -4.31
C ASP A 244 17.63 1.91 -5.15
N GLU A 245 17.37 0.77 -4.50
CA GLU A 245 17.39 -0.53 -5.14
C GLU A 245 16.27 -1.45 -4.63
N THR A 246 15.94 -2.44 -5.45
CA THR A 246 14.96 -3.47 -5.06
C THR A 246 15.60 -4.45 -4.09
N ILE A 247 14.97 -4.66 -2.94
CA ILE A 247 15.35 -5.67 -1.95
C ILE A 247 14.25 -6.72 -1.78
N SER A 248 14.64 -7.98 -1.78
CA SER A 248 13.69 -9.10 -1.75
C SER A 248 14.19 -10.25 -0.89
N SER A 249 13.27 -10.88 -0.19
CA SER A 249 13.56 -12.11 0.51
C SER A 249 14.03 -13.26 -0.39
N GLU A 250 13.79 -13.17 -1.73
CA GLU A 250 14.16 -14.21 -2.69
C GLU A 250 15.52 -13.98 -3.35
N THR A 251 15.86 -12.73 -3.64
CA THR A 251 17.03 -12.39 -4.45
C THR A 251 18.15 -11.73 -3.67
N SER A 252 17.84 -11.02 -2.57
CA SER A 252 18.85 -10.38 -1.74
C SER A 252 19.64 -11.37 -0.91
N LYS A 253 20.85 -10.99 -0.54
CA LYS A 253 21.78 -11.82 0.26
C LYS A 253 22.06 -11.14 1.60
N ASP A 254 22.35 -11.96 2.61
CA ASP A 254 22.84 -11.48 3.90
C ASP A 254 24.15 -10.69 3.68
N GLY A 255 24.25 -9.49 4.26
CA GLY A 255 25.38 -8.57 4.06
C GLY A 255 25.33 -7.72 2.79
N GLN A 256 24.31 -7.87 1.93
CA GLN A 256 24.15 -7.01 0.75
C GLN A 256 24.01 -5.55 1.20
N ALA A 257 24.87 -4.67 0.68
CA ALA A 257 24.76 -3.24 0.92
C ALA A 257 23.46 -2.72 0.32
N ILE A 258 22.83 -1.78 1.02
CA ILE A 258 21.62 -1.09 0.57
C ILE A 258 21.74 0.41 0.82
N LYS A 259 21.06 1.17 -0.01
CA LYS A 259 20.98 2.62 0.11
C LYS A 259 19.54 3.09 0.04
N ALA A 260 19.29 4.22 0.70
CA ALA A 260 18.03 4.92 0.57
C ALA A 260 18.28 6.42 0.60
N THR A 261 17.66 7.14 -0.33
CA THR A 261 17.83 8.59 -0.47
C THR A 261 16.72 9.32 0.28
N VAL A 262 17.10 10.27 1.13
CA VAL A 262 16.17 11.10 1.90
C VAL A 262 15.33 11.94 0.92
N ALA A 263 14.04 11.81 1.02
CA ALA A 263 13.10 12.38 0.06
C ALA A 263 12.56 13.75 0.50
N GLU A 264 12.51 14.01 1.79
CA GLU A 264 12.02 15.26 2.38
C GLU A 264 13.07 15.83 3.34
N PRO A 265 13.31 17.15 3.31
CA PRO A 265 14.23 17.78 4.25
C PRO A 265 13.67 17.70 5.68
N ILE A 266 14.53 17.50 6.66
CA ILE A 266 14.14 17.47 8.06
C ILE A 266 14.63 18.74 8.73
N PHE A 267 13.72 19.40 9.43
CA PHE A 267 14.00 20.66 10.11
C PHE A 267 14.18 20.45 11.62
N ASN A 268 15.09 21.19 12.18
CA ASN A 268 15.21 21.35 13.61
C ASN A 268 14.05 22.23 14.16
N PRO A 269 13.80 22.26 15.46
CA PRO A 269 12.80 23.15 16.07
C PRO A 269 13.03 24.66 15.81
N ASP A 270 14.26 25.06 15.50
CA ASP A 270 14.65 26.41 15.12
C ASP A 270 14.48 26.72 13.61
N HIS A 271 13.82 25.83 12.87
CA HIS A 271 13.61 25.89 11.42
C HIS A 271 14.88 25.81 10.56
N THR A 272 16.03 25.46 11.13
CA THR A 272 17.23 25.12 10.35
C THR A 272 17.12 23.69 9.82
N ILE A 273 17.74 23.42 8.67
CA ILE A 273 17.73 22.08 8.08
C ILE A 273 18.69 21.19 8.88
N ALA A 274 18.15 20.11 9.47
CA ALA A 274 18.92 19.11 10.21
C ALA A 274 19.48 18.03 9.28
N ILE A 275 18.66 17.58 8.32
CA ILE A 275 19.04 16.60 7.31
C ILE A 275 18.45 17.10 5.99
N PRO A 276 19.28 17.51 5.03
CA PRO A 276 18.80 17.99 3.74
C PRO A 276 18.29 16.85 2.90
N GLN A 277 17.37 17.17 1.97
CA GLN A 277 16.94 16.26 0.92
C GLN A 277 18.15 15.75 0.12
N GLY A 278 18.08 14.52 -0.39
CA GLY A 278 19.18 13.91 -1.13
C GLY A 278 20.30 13.33 -0.26
N SER A 279 20.22 13.50 1.08
CA SER A 279 21.10 12.76 2.00
C SER A 279 20.88 11.25 1.81
N THR A 280 21.92 10.45 2.00
CA THR A 280 21.86 9.01 1.75
C THR A 280 21.99 8.22 3.05
N LEU A 281 21.02 7.36 3.33
CA LEU A 281 21.10 6.32 4.34
C LEU A 281 21.82 5.12 3.74
N ILE A 282 22.89 4.66 4.38
CA ILE A 282 23.68 3.49 3.97
C ILE A 282 23.53 2.40 5.02
N GLY A 283 23.29 1.19 4.55
CA GLY A 283 23.05 0.05 5.43
C GLY A 283 23.27 -1.27 4.74
N ALA A 284 22.74 -2.33 5.34
CA ALA A 284 22.85 -3.67 4.78
C ALA A 284 21.63 -4.52 5.10
N VAL A 285 21.38 -5.51 4.25
CA VAL A 285 20.45 -6.59 4.52
C VAL A 285 21.07 -7.48 5.60
N THR A 286 20.43 -7.53 6.76
CA THR A 286 20.92 -8.34 7.89
C THR A 286 20.50 -9.81 7.76
N ARG A 287 19.37 -10.06 7.09
CA ARG A 287 18.90 -11.42 6.84
C ARG A 287 17.95 -11.47 5.66
N ALA A 288 18.21 -12.36 4.71
CA ALA A 288 17.33 -12.69 3.61
C ALA A 288 17.13 -14.21 3.51
N LYS A 289 15.88 -14.67 3.54
CA LYS A 289 15.54 -16.07 3.33
C LYS A 289 14.35 -16.19 2.41
N PRO A 290 14.43 -16.98 1.32
CA PRO A 290 13.33 -17.14 0.39
C PRO A 290 12.12 -17.80 1.02
N ALA A 291 10.96 -17.46 0.53
CA ALA A 291 9.74 -18.19 0.85
C ALA A 291 9.85 -19.65 0.40
N ARG A 292 9.32 -20.58 1.20
CA ARG A 292 9.41 -22.03 0.96
C ARG A 292 8.02 -22.66 0.89
N LYS A 293 7.94 -23.88 0.39
CA LYS A 293 6.71 -24.69 0.42
C LYS A 293 6.17 -24.83 1.86
N PHE A 294 4.96 -25.28 1.98
CA PHE A 294 4.21 -25.41 3.25
C PHE A 294 3.91 -24.06 3.90
N GLY A 295 3.59 -23.06 3.06
CA GLY A 295 3.18 -21.73 3.52
C GLY A 295 4.24 -21.03 4.38
N ARG A 296 5.52 -21.39 4.24
CA ARG A 296 6.62 -20.72 4.94
C ARG A 296 6.94 -19.41 4.23
N THR A 297 6.66 -18.31 4.89
CA THR A 297 6.91 -16.95 4.36
C THR A 297 8.39 -16.65 4.28
N GLY A 298 8.79 -15.80 3.33
CA GLY A 298 10.13 -15.25 3.26
C GLY A 298 10.46 -14.41 4.49
N VAL A 299 11.74 -14.23 4.75
CA VAL A 299 12.27 -13.34 5.79
C VAL A 299 13.17 -12.33 5.10
N LEU A 300 12.95 -11.07 5.40
CA LEU A 300 13.80 -9.96 4.95
C LEU A 300 13.95 -9.01 6.13
N THR A 301 15.18 -8.80 6.57
CA THR A 301 15.50 -7.80 7.58
C THR A 301 16.68 -6.98 7.11
N PHE A 302 16.62 -5.69 7.32
CA PHE A 302 17.67 -4.75 6.94
C PHE A 302 17.73 -3.60 7.92
N SER A 303 18.85 -2.94 7.99
CA SER A 303 19.05 -1.74 8.82
C SER A 303 20.04 -0.81 8.15
N PHE A 304 19.90 0.49 8.44
CA PHE A 304 20.86 1.49 8.04
C PHE A 304 21.72 1.84 9.26
N ASN A 305 22.99 2.06 9.05
CA ASN A 305 23.95 2.34 10.12
C ASN A 305 24.78 3.61 9.87
N GLN A 306 24.63 4.21 8.70
CA GLN A 306 25.31 5.43 8.33
C GLN A 306 24.33 6.39 7.65
N LEU A 307 24.49 7.67 7.93
CA LEU A 307 23.83 8.78 7.26
C LEU A 307 24.91 9.67 6.63
N GLN A 308 24.90 9.74 5.32
CA GLN A 308 25.78 10.58 4.54
C GLN A 308 25.01 11.84 4.13
N ILE A 309 25.39 12.98 4.71
CA ILE A 309 24.85 14.29 4.37
C ILE A 309 25.77 14.90 3.29
N PRO A 310 25.23 15.50 2.21
CA PRO A 310 26.04 16.19 1.20
C PRO A 310 26.93 17.23 1.86
N HIS A 311 28.21 17.24 1.49
CA HIS A 311 29.24 18.16 2.00
C HIS A 311 29.59 18.05 3.49
N GLU A 312 29.12 17.01 4.18
CA GLU A 312 29.46 16.71 5.57
C GLU A 312 30.10 15.33 5.72
N GLU A 313 30.71 15.10 6.89
CA GLU A 313 31.23 13.76 7.25
C GLU A 313 30.08 12.79 7.48
N THR A 314 30.30 11.53 7.10
CA THR A 314 29.32 10.45 7.33
C THR A 314 29.09 10.25 8.83
N ARG A 315 27.85 10.34 9.26
CA ARG A 315 27.45 10.13 10.65
C ARG A 315 27.06 8.68 10.88
N THR A 316 27.54 8.07 11.96
CA THR A 316 27.06 6.75 12.37
C THR A 316 25.74 6.91 13.12
N VAL A 317 24.72 6.17 12.66
CA VAL A 317 23.36 6.22 13.22
C VAL A 317 22.89 4.79 13.57
N GLU A 318 21.99 4.73 14.52
CA GLU A 318 21.20 3.54 14.76
C GLU A 318 19.80 3.79 14.20
N THR A 319 19.28 2.82 13.43
CA THR A 319 18.02 3.04 12.72
C THR A 319 16.99 1.97 13.04
N ARG A 320 15.73 2.41 13.09
CA ARG A 320 14.56 1.55 13.25
C ARG A 320 13.53 1.90 12.19
N LEU A 321 13.06 0.92 11.44
CA LEU A 321 12.00 1.13 10.47
C LEU A 321 10.67 1.32 11.21
N THR A 322 10.05 2.48 11.04
CA THR A 322 8.75 2.84 11.63
C THR A 322 7.62 2.85 10.62
N GLY A 323 7.95 2.81 9.32
CA GLY A 323 6.97 2.69 8.25
C GLY A 323 7.63 2.25 6.96
N ALA A 324 6.88 1.56 6.11
CA ALA A 324 7.28 1.26 4.74
C ALA A 324 6.04 1.12 3.87
N ASP A 325 6.11 1.63 2.65
CA ASP A 325 5.11 1.35 1.66
C ASP A 325 5.26 -0.10 1.19
N SER A 326 4.17 -0.82 1.16
CA SER A 326 4.25 -2.26 0.91
C SER A 326 2.95 -2.81 0.33
N ALA A 327 2.97 -4.04 -0.12
CA ALA A 327 1.77 -4.79 -0.41
C ALA A 327 0.94 -5.01 0.87
N ARG A 328 -0.36 -5.19 0.71
CA ARG A 328 -1.34 -5.36 1.80
C ARG A 328 -0.95 -6.41 2.85
N ASP A 329 -0.21 -7.42 2.42
CA ASP A 329 0.10 -8.60 3.24
C ASP A 329 1.39 -8.45 4.07
N ILE A 330 2.07 -7.31 4.00
CA ILE A 330 3.27 -7.02 4.77
C ILE A 330 2.90 -6.12 5.96
N ALA A 331 3.49 -6.40 7.11
CA ALA A 331 3.43 -5.59 8.32
C ALA A 331 4.83 -5.47 8.91
N LEU A 332 5.04 -4.53 9.80
CA LEU A 332 6.26 -4.44 10.59
C LEU A 332 6.01 -5.06 11.97
N ASN A 333 7.02 -5.74 12.53
CA ASN A 333 6.97 -6.16 13.94
C ASN A 333 7.31 -4.96 14.86
N SER A 334 7.24 -5.16 16.17
CA SER A 334 7.58 -4.13 17.17
C SER A 334 9.02 -3.61 17.07
N GLU A 335 9.91 -4.34 16.40
CA GLU A 335 11.31 -3.96 16.18
C GLU A 335 11.51 -3.27 14.82
N GLY A 336 10.43 -3.03 14.05
CA GLY A 336 10.50 -2.45 12.72
C GLY A 336 10.93 -3.43 11.62
N GLN A 337 10.94 -4.76 11.88
CA GLN A 337 11.33 -5.72 10.86
C GLN A 337 10.12 -6.12 10.00
N PRO A 338 10.25 -6.16 8.66
CA PRO A 338 9.19 -6.60 7.78
C PRO A 338 8.79 -8.05 8.01
N LYS A 339 7.49 -8.28 8.11
CA LYS A 339 6.90 -9.60 8.33
C LYS A 339 5.63 -9.74 7.52
N SER A 340 5.42 -10.91 6.93
CA SER A 340 4.13 -11.21 6.31
C SER A 340 3.04 -11.33 7.37
N LYS A 341 1.88 -10.74 7.12
CA LYS A 341 0.70 -10.88 7.98
C LYS A 341 0.30 -12.36 8.09
N PRO A 342 -0.09 -12.85 9.26
CA PRO A 342 -0.52 -14.22 9.42
C PRO A 342 -1.79 -14.47 8.58
N GLN A 343 -1.74 -15.50 7.72
CA GLN A 343 -2.91 -15.92 6.97
C GLN A 343 -3.73 -16.92 7.77
N ASP A 344 -5.06 -16.81 7.67
CA ASP A 344 -5.95 -17.85 8.16
C ASP A 344 -5.77 -19.13 7.31
N LYS A 345 -5.29 -20.19 7.93
CA LYS A 345 -5.02 -21.46 7.26
C LYS A 345 -6.16 -22.47 7.38
N ILE A 346 -7.05 -22.31 8.34
CA ILE A 346 -7.97 -23.36 8.78
C ILE A 346 -9.41 -23.05 8.39
N SER A 347 -9.91 -21.82 8.63
CA SER A 347 -11.33 -21.51 8.53
C SER A 347 -11.87 -21.69 7.12
N LEU A 348 -11.22 -21.16 6.09
CA LEU A 348 -11.72 -21.25 4.73
C LEU A 348 -11.72 -22.69 4.19
N PRO A 349 -10.65 -23.51 4.31
CA PRO A 349 -10.72 -24.91 3.92
C PRO A 349 -11.83 -25.71 4.61
N ILE A 350 -12.02 -25.51 5.91
CA ILE A 350 -13.08 -26.17 6.66
C ILE A 350 -14.46 -25.70 6.20
N LEU A 351 -14.67 -24.40 6.03
CA LEU A 351 -15.94 -23.85 5.55
C LEU A 351 -16.29 -24.42 4.17
N LEU A 352 -15.34 -24.44 3.24
CA LEU A 352 -15.56 -24.99 1.91
C LEU A 352 -15.82 -26.51 1.94
N ALA A 353 -15.14 -27.24 2.82
CA ALA A 353 -15.40 -28.68 3.01
C ALA A 353 -16.81 -28.95 3.58
N LEU A 354 -17.26 -28.12 4.55
CA LEU A 354 -18.63 -28.20 5.08
C LEU A 354 -19.68 -27.89 4.00
N MET A 355 -19.44 -26.88 3.17
CA MET A 355 -20.32 -26.56 2.05
C MET A 355 -20.34 -27.72 1.02
N ALA A 356 -19.17 -28.31 0.74
CA ALA A 356 -19.01 -29.40 -0.18
C ALA A 356 -19.73 -30.69 0.29
N SER A 357 -19.84 -30.96 1.60
CA SER A 357 -20.51 -32.10 2.17
C SER A 357 -22.06 -32.02 2.13
N ARG A 358 -22.61 -30.79 2.00
CA ARG A 358 -24.09 -30.58 2.01
C ARG A 358 -24.88 -31.44 1.02
N PRO A 359 -24.45 -31.65 -0.23
CA PRO A 359 -25.18 -32.55 -1.16
C PRO A 359 -25.25 -33.99 -0.69
N LEU A 360 -24.28 -34.45 0.12
CA LEU A 360 -24.19 -35.83 0.62
C LEU A 360 -24.92 -36.03 1.94
N ASP A 361 -25.40 -34.97 2.59
CA ASP A 361 -26.26 -35.09 3.79
C ASP A 361 -27.57 -35.79 3.44
N GLN A 362 -27.70 -37.03 3.86
CA GLN A 362 -28.96 -37.80 3.77
C GLN A 362 -29.87 -37.30 4.90
N ASP A 363 -30.94 -36.57 4.55
CA ASP A 363 -32.02 -36.31 5.48
C ASP A 363 -32.77 -37.65 5.73
N GLU A 364 -32.39 -38.36 6.76
CA GLU A 364 -33.14 -39.50 7.25
C GLU A 364 -34.55 -39.02 7.66
N GLY A 365 -35.51 -39.25 6.77
CA GLY A 365 -36.91 -39.33 7.19
C GLY A 365 -37.86 -38.17 6.86
N LYS A 366 -37.66 -37.34 5.83
CA LYS A 366 -38.70 -36.42 5.33
C LYS A 366 -39.02 -36.67 3.87
N ILE A 367 -40.12 -37.42 3.65
CA ILE A 367 -40.80 -37.53 2.37
C ILE A 367 -41.33 -36.13 1.99
N GLY A 368 -40.75 -35.50 0.97
CA GLY A 368 -41.26 -34.25 0.42
C GLY A 368 -40.27 -33.15 0.04
N GLY A 369 -38.98 -33.44 -0.17
CA GLY A 369 -37.97 -32.40 -0.25
C GLY A 369 -37.13 -32.28 -1.53
N GLY A 370 -37.71 -32.36 -2.74
CA GLY A 370 -36.96 -32.11 -3.98
C GLY A 370 -36.30 -30.71 -4.04
N GLY A 371 -36.93 -29.71 -3.43
CA GLY A 371 -36.37 -28.33 -3.36
C GLY A 371 -35.15 -28.18 -2.46
N ASN A 372 -35.04 -28.99 -1.41
CA ASN A 372 -33.89 -28.92 -0.49
C ASN A 372 -32.64 -29.57 -1.13
N MET A 373 -32.79 -30.58 -1.94
CA MET A 373 -31.68 -31.28 -2.62
C MET A 373 -30.99 -30.37 -3.65
N LEU A 374 -31.78 -29.68 -4.48
CA LEU A 374 -31.24 -28.71 -5.44
C LEU A 374 -30.46 -27.59 -4.72
N GLY A 375 -30.98 -27.09 -3.61
CA GLY A 375 -30.28 -26.10 -2.79
C GLY A 375 -28.98 -26.65 -2.20
N LYS A 376 -28.96 -27.88 -1.70
CA LYS A 376 -27.74 -28.54 -1.20
C LYS A 376 -26.69 -28.71 -2.29
N ASN A 377 -27.11 -29.16 -3.49
CA ASN A 377 -26.23 -29.29 -4.66
C ASN A 377 -25.66 -27.91 -5.09
N ALA A 378 -26.48 -26.87 -5.11
CA ALA A 378 -26.05 -25.50 -5.41
C ALA A 378 -24.98 -25.01 -4.45
N VAL A 379 -25.17 -25.20 -3.14
CA VAL A 379 -24.20 -24.82 -2.10
C VAL A 379 -22.90 -25.61 -2.25
N GLY A 380 -22.96 -26.90 -2.49
CA GLY A 380 -21.80 -27.76 -2.72
C GLY A 380 -21.02 -27.31 -3.96
N GLY A 381 -21.69 -27.05 -5.07
CA GLY A 381 -21.07 -26.52 -6.30
C GLY A 381 -20.45 -25.17 -6.11
N ALA A 382 -21.11 -24.25 -5.39
CA ALA A 382 -20.63 -22.93 -5.08
C ALA A 382 -19.27 -22.94 -4.35
N ALA A 383 -19.07 -23.88 -3.44
CA ALA A 383 -17.81 -24.05 -2.70
C ALA A 383 -16.59 -24.29 -3.62
N GLY A 384 -16.80 -24.87 -4.81
CA GLY A 384 -15.73 -25.19 -5.76
C GLY A 384 -15.50 -24.14 -6.83
N LEU A 385 -16.55 -23.76 -7.53
CA LEU A 385 -16.50 -22.91 -8.74
C LEU A 385 -17.43 -21.69 -8.67
N GLY A 386 -17.80 -21.23 -7.47
CA GLY A 386 -18.66 -20.07 -7.29
C GLY A 386 -20.00 -20.20 -8.03
N LEU A 387 -20.43 -19.18 -8.76
CA LEU A 387 -21.70 -19.17 -9.48
C LEU A 387 -21.78 -20.27 -10.53
N VAL A 388 -20.69 -20.59 -11.23
CA VAL A 388 -20.65 -21.71 -12.19
C VAL A 388 -20.99 -23.00 -11.50
N GLY A 389 -20.39 -23.31 -10.37
CA GLY A 389 -20.68 -24.47 -9.57
C GLY A 389 -22.12 -24.48 -9.02
N THR A 390 -22.63 -23.30 -8.64
CA THR A 390 -24.03 -23.14 -8.24
C THR A 390 -24.99 -23.50 -9.37
N ILE A 391 -24.78 -23.01 -10.57
CA ILE A 391 -25.61 -23.32 -11.75
C ILE A 391 -25.56 -24.82 -12.08
N ILE A 392 -24.35 -25.39 -12.08
CA ILE A 392 -24.20 -26.85 -12.30
C ILE A 392 -24.99 -27.63 -11.25
N GLY A 393 -24.91 -27.24 -9.97
CA GLY A 393 -25.67 -27.89 -8.89
C GLY A 393 -27.18 -27.76 -9.05
N LEU A 394 -27.69 -26.62 -9.54
CA LEU A 394 -29.11 -26.37 -9.79
C LEU A 394 -29.65 -27.09 -11.03
N THR A 395 -28.78 -27.44 -11.98
CA THR A 395 -29.23 -28.15 -13.22
C THR A 395 -29.50 -29.64 -13.03
N GLY A 396 -29.62 -30.10 -11.80
CA GLY A 396 -30.03 -31.49 -11.49
C GLY A 396 -28.90 -32.52 -11.63
N VAL A 397 -27.64 -32.08 -11.58
CA VAL A 397 -26.46 -32.94 -11.52
C VAL A 397 -26.50 -33.79 -10.23
N SER A 398 -25.97 -35.02 -10.29
CA SER A 398 -25.98 -35.90 -9.12
C SER A 398 -25.30 -35.25 -7.90
N PRO A 399 -25.76 -35.52 -6.67
CA PRO A 399 -25.17 -35.02 -5.44
C PRO A 399 -23.66 -35.25 -5.36
N ASN A 400 -23.17 -36.37 -5.87
CA ASN A 400 -21.77 -36.72 -5.91
C ASN A 400 -20.95 -35.77 -6.77
N VAL A 401 -21.49 -35.30 -7.91
CA VAL A 401 -20.82 -34.33 -8.79
C VAL A 401 -20.77 -32.98 -8.11
N ALA A 402 -21.88 -32.52 -7.52
CA ALA A 402 -21.90 -31.24 -6.78
C ALA A 402 -20.93 -31.24 -5.59
N ALA A 403 -20.89 -32.31 -4.82
CA ALA A 403 -19.94 -32.53 -3.74
C ALA A 403 -18.49 -32.57 -4.26
N GLY A 404 -18.22 -33.26 -5.36
CA GLY A 404 -16.92 -33.35 -5.99
C GLY A 404 -16.38 -31.96 -6.41
N ILE A 405 -17.21 -31.13 -7.01
CA ILE A 405 -16.88 -29.73 -7.35
C ILE A 405 -16.54 -28.93 -6.06
N GLY A 406 -17.35 -29.10 -5.01
CA GLY A 406 -17.11 -28.42 -3.72
C GLY A 406 -15.82 -28.87 -3.07
N TYR A 407 -15.51 -30.16 -3.03
CA TYR A 407 -14.26 -30.69 -2.51
C TYR A 407 -13.02 -30.21 -3.30
N TRP A 408 -13.17 -30.01 -4.62
CA TRP A 408 -12.14 -29.36 -5.42
C TRP A 408 -11.81 -27.96 -4.86
N GLY A 409 -12.79 -27.15 -4.50
CA GLY A 409 -12.59 -25.85 -3.88
C GLY A 409 -11.88 -25.94 -2.54
N ALA A 410 -12.29 -26.87 -1.67
CA ALA A 410 -11.65 -27.11 -0.40
C ALA A 410 -10.19 -27.59 -0.56
N ALA A 411 -9.93 -28.50 -1.48
CA ALA A 411 -8.60 -29.00 -1.82
C ALA A 411 -7.69 -27.88 -2.35
N ARG A 412 -8.23 -27.05 -3.26
CA ARG A 412 -7.52 -25.88 -3.78
C ARG A 412 -7.19 -24.88 -2.66
N ALA A 413 -8.14 -24.56 -1.78
CA ALA A 413 -7.90 -23.67 -0.64
C ALA A 413 -6.85 -24.24 0.31
N THR A 414 -6.88 -25.55 0.58
CA THR A 414 -5.88 -26.26 1.37
C THR A 414 -4.50 -26.18 0.72
N TYR A 415 -4.44 -26.45 -0.60
CA TYR A 415 -3.18 -26.38 -1.33
C TYR A 415 -2.53 -24.99 -1.20
N TYR A 416 -3.26 -23.90 -1.49
CA TYR A 416 -2.71 -22.56 -1.46
C TYR A 416 -2.33 -22.08 -0.05
N ARG A 417 -3.02 -22.56 0.99
CA ARG A 417 -2.80 -22.14 2.37
C ARG A 417 -1.79 -22.99 3.13
N TRP A 418 -1.67 -24.26 2.77
CA TRP A 418 -0.80 -25.21 3.48
C TRP A 418 0.40 -25.69 2.67
N ILE A 419 0.22 -25.96 1.38
CA ILE A 419 1.22 -26.69 0.57
C ILE A 419 2.01 -25.73 -0.32
N ALA A 420 1.34 -24.72 -0.89
CA ALA A 420 1.98 -23.75 -1.77
C ALA A 420 3.13 -23.01 -1.09
N LYS A 421 3.96 -22.38 -1.90
CA LYS A 421 5.00 -21.48 -1.44
C LYS A 421 4.38 -20.33 -0.65
N GLY A 422 4.97 -19.99 0.51
CA GLY A 422 4.55 -18.85 1.31
C GLY A 422 4.80 -17.53 0.57
N GLN A 423 4.37 -16.43 1.19
CA GLN A 423 4.57 -15.10 0.62
C GLN A 423 6.04 -14.68 0.66
N LYS A 424 6.48 -14.05 -0.40
CA LYS A 424 7.75 -13.32 -0.45
C LYS A 424 7.59 -11.94 0.18
N ILE A 425 8.65 -11.36 0.65
CA ILE A 425 8.73 -9.97 1.12
C ILE A 425 9.61 -9.23 0.13
N ASP A 426 9.03 -8.27 -0.58
CA ASP A 426 9.70 -7.46 -1.58
C ASP A 426 9.44 -5.98 -1.30
N PHE A 427 10.48 -5.18 -1.47
CA PHE A 427 10.42 -3.73 -1.57
C PHE A 427 11.11 -3.35 -2.87
N THR A 428 10.38 -2.77 -3.78
CA THR A 428 10.92 -2.33 -5.08
C THR A 428 11.77 -1.07 -4.93
N LYS A 429 12.62 -0.79 -5.91
CA LYS A 429 13.26 0.52 -6.04
C LYS A 429 12.20 1.62 -5.88
N ASN A 430 12.56 2.73 -5.25
CA ASN A 430 11.70 3.86 -4.94
C ASN A 430 10.57 3.59 -3.93
N THR A 431 10.57 2.46 -3.26
CA THR A 431 9.65 2.25 -2.14
C THR A 431 9.94 3.26 -1.04
N ARG A 432 8.90 3.98 -0.62
CA ARG A 432 8.98 4.92 0.50
C ARG A 432 9.10 4.18 1.81
N ILE A 433 10.11 4.53 2.59
CA ILE A 433 10.34 4.02 3.93
C ILE A 433 10.38 5.18 4.93
N VAL A 434 9.96 4.92 6.14
CA VAL A 434 10.07 5.85 7.27
C VAL A 434 10.96 5.21 8.32
N VAL A 435 12.02 5.89 8.66
CA VAL A 435 13.08 5.39 9.54
C VAL A 435 13.28 6.36 10.68
N GLU A 436 13.19 5.88 11.90
CA GLU A 436 13.65 6.61 13.08
C GLU A 436 15.16 6.44 13.18
N THR A 437 15.89 7.56 13.22
CA THR A 437 17.36 7.58 13.29
C THR A 437 17.80 8.21 14.60
N THR A 438 18.68 7.53 15.32
CA THR A 438 19.28 8.03 16.55
C THR A 438 20.79 8.10 16.38
N PRO A 439 21.45 9.22 16.68
CA PRO A 439 22.90 9.31 16.60
C PRO A 439 23.52 8.32 17.60
N ARG A 440 24.39 7.48 17.11
CA ARG A 440 25.13 6.56 17.98
C ARG A 440 26.20 7.35 18.73
N LYS A 441 26.08 7.43 20.06
CA LYS A 441 27.15 7.97 20.88
C LYS A 441 28.38 7.09 20.68
N SER A 442 29.47 7.65 20.14
CA SER A 442 30.77 6.97 20.09
C SER A 442 31.11 6.52 21.50
N ALA A 443 31.28 5.22 21.69
CA ALA A 443 31.76 4.72 22.97
C ALA A 443 33.09 5.42 23.28
N PRO A 444 33.31 5.98 24.48
CA PRO A 444 34.60 6.60 24.80
C PRO A 444 35.68 5.54 24.59
N MET A 445 36.65 5.87 23.74
CA MET A 445 37.80 5.03 23.47
C MET A 445 38.48 4.78 24.82
N LYS A 446 38.53 3.50 25.25
CA LYS A 446 39.30 3.15 26.46
C LYS A 446 40.76 3.57 26.25
N PRO A 447 41.35 4.32 27.18
CA PRO A 447 42.70 4.86 27.01
C PRO A 447 43.84 3.85 27.08
N ASP A 448 43.59 2.54 27.07
CA ASP A 448 44.57 1.50 27.30
C ASP A 448 44.94 0.64 26.08
N GLN A 449 44.97 1.20 24.88
CA GLN A 449 45.62 0.55 23.73
C GLN A 449 46.39 1.58 22.90
N GLN A 450 47.47 2.12 23.46
CA GLN A 450 48.62 2.59 22.68
C GLN A 450 49.67 1.46 22.57
N PRO A 451 50.19 1.24 21.36
CA PRO A 451 51.18 0.19 21.10
C PRO A 451 52.52 0.46 21.80
#